data_f67e8e3135de5c02d63e29cae1eef52d
#
_entry.id   f67e8e3135de5c02d63e29cae1eef52d
#
_cell.length_a   1.000
_cell.length_b   1.000
_cell.length_c   1.000
_cell.angle_alpha   90.00
_cell.angle_beta   90.00
_cell.angle_gamma   90.00
#
_symmetry.space_group_name_H-M   'P 1'
#
loop_
_entity.id
_entity.type
_entity.pdbx_description
1 polymer ?
#
loop_
_entity_poly.entity_id
_entity_poly.type
_entity_poly.pdbx_seq_one_letter_code
_entity_poly.pdbx_strand_id
1 'polypeptide(L)'
;MSIILASYNSGVGHVNDARRLAKLDGENPDSWEVVARYLSLKADPAYYESEVVKCGRFTGSRQTLAYVNDVIGRYDKYCRIARR
;
A
#
# COMPACT_ATOMS: atom_id res chain seq x y z
N MET A 1 -7.32 -0.09 7.84
CA MET A 1 -8.01 0.84 6.92
C MET A 1 -7.12 1.30 5.77
N SER A 2 -5.86 1.67 6.02
CA SER A 2 -4.95 2.15 4.97
C SER A 2 -4.73 1.14 3.85
N ILE A 3 -4.56 -0.14 4.19
CA ILE A 3 -4.36 -1.20 3.19
C ILE A 3 -5.59 -1.35 2.31
N ILE A 4 -6.78 -1.23 2.89
CA ILE A 4 -8.04 -1.29 2.13
C ILE A 4 -8.14 -0.09 1.18
N LEU A 5 -7.82 1.11 1.64
CA LEU A 5 -7.84 2.32 0.81
C LEU A 5 -6.84 2.23 -0.34
N ALA A 6 -5.64 1.72 -0.05
CA ALA A 6 -4.63 1.49 -1.09
C ALA A 6 -5.13 0.49 -2.13
N SER A 7 -5.85 -0.55 -1.71
CA SER A 7 -6.43 -1.54 -2.62
C SER A 7 -7.45 -0.93 -3.57
N TYR A 8 -8.25 0.03 -3.10
CA TYR A 8 -9.20 0.75 -3.97
C TYR A 8 -8.51 1.60 -5.01
N ASN A 9 -7.39 2.24 -4.65
CA ASN A 9 -6.68 3.15 -5.56
C ASN A 9 -5.77 2.42 -6.53
N SER A 10 -4.97 1.47 -6.04
CA SER A 10 -3.94 0.80 -6.86
C SER A 10 -4.38 -0.54 -7.43
N GLY A 11 -5.46 -1.10 -6.90
CA GLY A 11 -5.89 -2.46 -7.22
C GLY A 11 -5.40 -3.46 -6.17
N VAL A 12 -6.29 -4.38 -5.80
CA VAL A 12 -6.03 -5.36 -4.75
C VAL A 12 -4.85 -6.28 -5.10
N GLY A 13 -4.64 -6.55 -6.38
CA GLY A 13 -3.54 -7.40 -6.85
C GLY A 13 -2.17 -6.83 -6.50
N HIS A 14 -1.97 -5.53 -6.73
CA HIS A 14 -0.70 -4.87 -6.39
C HIS A 14 -0.46 -4.83 -4.89
N VAL A 15 -1.49 -4.56 -4.09
CA VAL A 15 -1.37 -4.58 -2.63
C VAL A 15 -1.05 -5.99 -2.12
N ASN A 16 -1.68 -7.01 -2.68
CA ASN A 16 -1.38 -8.40 -2.32
C ASN A 16 0.05 -8.78 -2.68
N ASP A 17 0.57 -8.32 -3.82
CA ASP A 17 1.97 -8.53 -4.20
C ASP A 17 2.91 -7.87 -3.19
N ALA A 18 2.63 -6.63 -2.78
CA ALA A 18 3.42 -5.93 -1.79
C ALA A 18 3.44 -6.69 -0.45
N ARG A 19 2.31 -7.23 -0.04
CA ARG A 19 2.19 -8.05 1.18
C ARG A 19 2.99 -9.35 1.07
N ARG A 20 2.96 -10.00 -0.09
CA ARG A 20 3.75 -11.22 -0.33
C ARG A 20 5.25 -10.93 -0.27
N LEU A 21 5.69 -9.83 -0.88
CA LEU A 21 7.10 -9.42 -0.83
C LEU A 21 7.54 -9.13 0.60
N ALA A 22 6.71 -8.42 1.38
CA ALA A 22 6.99 -8.15 2.78
C ALA A 22 7.17 -9.43 3.58
N LYS A 23 6.25 -10.38 3.40
CA LYS A 23 6.29 -11.67 4.08
C LYS A 23 7.54 -12.45 3.70
N LEU A 24 7.92 -12.43 2.43
CA LEU A 24 9.13 -13.10 1.94
C LEU A 24 10.39 -12.58 2.64
N ASP A 25 10.45 -11.28 2.90
CA ASP A 25 11.58 -10.63 3.56
C ASP A 25 11.49 -10.69 5.10
N GLY A 26 10.48 -11.35 5.65
CA GLY A 26 10.30 -11.45 7.10
C GLY A 26 9.67 -10.22 7.74
N GLU A 27 9.09 -9.33 6.94
CA GLU A 27 8.40 -8.15 7.43
C GLU A 27 6.92 -8.42 7.68
N ASN A 28 6.27 -7.54 8.45
CA ASN A 28 4.85 -7.69 8.78
C ASN A 28 3.95 -7.28 7.60
N PRO A 29 3.25 -8.22 6.94
CA PRO A 29 2.41 -7.92 5.78
C PRO A 29 1.14 -7.14 6.13
N ASP A 30 0.81 -7.01 7.40
CA ASP A 30 -0.37 -6.29 7.86
C ASP A 30 -0.06 -4.85 8.30
N SER A 31 1.22 -4.47 8.33
CA SER A 31 1.64 -3.11 8.64
C SER A 31 1.52 -2.23 7.39
N TRP A 32 0.75 -1.14 7.48
CA TRP A 32 0.61 -0.20 6.37
C TRP A 32 1.96 0.41 5.95
N GLU A 33 2.81 0.76 6.91
CA GLU A 33 4.13 1.32 6.60
C GLU A 33 4.97 0.36 5.77
N VAL A 34 4.92 -0.93 6.12
CA VAL A 34 5.63 -1.98 5.39
C VAL A 34 5.03 -2.15 3.99
N VAL A 35 3.72 -2.26 3.88
CA VAL A 35 3.04 -2.43 2.59
C VAL A 35 3.31 -1.24 1.67
N ALA A 36 3.27 -0.02 2.19
CA ALA A 36 3.56 1.19 1.42
C ALA A 36 4.98 1.16 0.85
N ARG A 37 5.94 0.72 1.65
CA ARG A 37 7.34 0.60 1.21
C ARG A 37 7.45 -0.40 0.05
N TYR A 38 6.83 -1.57 0.16
CA TYR A 38 6.91 -2.59 -0.88
C TYR A 38 6.11 -2.22 -2.13
N LEU A 39 5.04 -1.46 -2.01
CA LEU A 39 4.35 -0.89 -3.19
C LEU A 39 5.31 -0.01 -4.00
N SER A 40 6.09 0.83 -3.31
CA SER A 40 7.08 1.67 -3.97
C SER A 40 8.20 0.85 -4.60
N LEU A 41 8.65 -0.20 -3.93
CA LEU A 41 9.71 -1.08 -4.42
C LEU A 41 9.28 -1.88 -5.65
N LYS A 42 7.98 -2.07 -5.88
CA LYS A 42 7.48 -2.78 -7.07
C LYS A 42 7.78 -2.06 -8.39
N ALA A 43 8.27 -0.84 -8.38
CA ALA A 43 8.77 -0.18 -9.58
C ALA A 43 10.15 -0.70 -9.99
N ASP A 44 10.88 -1.36 -9.08
CA ASP A 44 12.24 -1.86 -9.29
C ASP A 44 12.19 -3.31 -9.79
N PRO A 45 12.93 -3.67 -10.87
CA PRO A 45 12.97 -5.04 -11.38
C PRO A 45 13.37 -6.08 -10.34
N ALA A 46 14.21 -5.72 -9.36
CA ALA A 46 14.60 -6.62 -8.29
C ALA A 46 13.41 -7.13 -7.49
N TYR A 47 12.31 -6.38 -7.50
CA TYR A 47 11.09 -6.72 -6.76
C TYR A 47 9.95 -7.18 -7.66
N TYR A 48 9.65 -6.47 -8.77
CA TYR A 48 8.50 -6.86 -9.59
C TYR A 48 8.74 -8.14 -10.41
N GLU A 49 9.99 -8.55 -10.58
CA GLU A 49 10.33 -9.82 -11.23
C GLU A 49 10.35 -11.01 -10.27
N SER A 50 10.10 -10.78 -8.97
CA SER A 50 10.03 -11.85 -7.98
C SER A 50 8.90 -12.83 -8.30
N GLU A 51 9.12 -14.12 -8.01
CA GLU A 51 8.14 -15.19 -8.25
C GLU A 51 6.83 -14.96 -7.50
N VAL A 52 6.84 -14.25 -6.39
CA VAL A 52 5.64 -13.99 -5.59
C VAL A 52 4.79 -12.85 -6.15
N VAL A 53 5.34 -12.06 -7.07
CA VAL A 53 4.64 -10.94 -7.70
C VAL A 53 3.84 -11.45 -8.89
N LYS A 54 2.53 -11.25 -8.86
CA LYS A 54 1.60 -11.74 -9.89
C LYS A 54 1.07 -10.64 -10.79
N CYS A 55 1.01 -9.40 -10.30
CA CYS A 55 0.49 -8.26 -11.05
C CYS A 55 1.59 -7.41 -11.70
N GLY A 56 2.86 -7.77 -11.52
CA GLY A 56 3.99 -7.14 -12.18
C GLY A 56 4.33 -5.76 -11.62
N ARG A 57 4.94 -4.94 -12.47
CA ARG A 57 5.43 -3.62 -12.11
C ARG A 57 4.32 -2.68 -11.69
N PHE A 58 4.57 -1.91 -10.61
CA PHE A 58 3.66 -0.87 -10.16
C PHE A 58 4.41 0.45 -9.98
N THR A 59 4.01 1.47 -10.71
CA THR A 59 4.64 2.80 -10.67
C THR A 59 3.77 3.87 -10.05
N GLY A 60 2.56 3.52 -9.61
CA GLY A 60 1.58 4.47 -9.05
C GLY A 60 1.66 4.65 -7.54
N SER A 61 2.75 4.22 -6.87
CA SER A 61 2.84 4.24 -5.41
C SER A 61 2.69 5.64 -4.83
N ARG A 62 3.30 6.65 -5.45
CA ARG A 62 3.20 8.04 -4.98
C ARG A 62 1.75 8.52 -4.97
N GLN A 63 1.00 8.23 -6.02
CA GLN A 63 -0.42 8.59 -6.11
C GLN A 63 -1.25 7.83 -5.10
N THR A 64 -1.00 6.54 -4.92
CA THR A 64 -1.69 5.71 -3.95
C THR A 64 -1.45 6.18 -2.53
N LEU A 65 -0.19 6.48 -2.18
CA LEU A 65 0.17 6.98 -0.85
C LEU A 65 -0.49 8.33 -0.58
N ALA A 66 -0.50 9.23 -1.56
CA ALA A 66 -1.15 10.52 -1.43
C ALA A 66 -2.66 10.36 -1.22
N TYR A 67 -3.29 9.45 -1.95
CA TYR A 67 -4.71 9.14 -1.79
C TYR A 67 -5.04 8.65 -0.38
N VAL A 68 -4.27 7.67 0.12
CA VAL A 68 -4.49 7.10 1.46
C VAL A 68 -4.31 8.17 2.53
N ASN A 69 -3.24 8.97 2.44
CA ASN A 69 -2.96 10.02 3.41
C ASN A 69 -4.06 11.08 3.40
N ASP A 70 -4.57 11.46 2.23
CA ASP A 70 -5.64 12.44 2.11
C ASP A 70 -6.93 11.95 2.76
N VAL A 71 -7.33 10.72 2.48
CA VAL A 71 -8.56 10.14 3.04
C VAL A 71 -8.46 10.01 4.56
N ILE A 72 -7.33 9.51 5.06
CA ILE A 72 -7.13 9.36 6.51
C ILE A 72 -7.10 10.72 7.21
N GLY A 73 -6.45 11.71 6.61
CA GLY A 73 -6.42 13.06 7.15
C GLY A 73 -7.81 13.68 7.26
N ARG A 74 -8.65 13.50 6.25
CA ARG A 74 -10.04 13.96 6.26
C ARG A 74 -10.86 13.22 7.31
N TYR A 75 -10.69 11.93 7.44
CA TYR A 75 -11.39 11.13 8.44
C TYR A 75 -11.03 11.57 9.85
N ASP A 76 -9.75 11.76 10.15
CA ASP A 76 -9.31 12.23 11.46
C ASP A 76 -9.89 13.61 11.80
N LYS A 77 -9.89 14.52 10.84
CA LYS A 77 -10.47 15.87 11.01
C LYS A 77 -11.97 15.77 11.32
N TYR A 78 -12.68 14.95 10.58
CA TYR A 78 -14.11 14.72 10.81
C TYR A 78 -14.38 14.18 12.20
N CYS A 79 -13.62 13.18 12.64
CA CYS A 79 -13.77 12.59 13.98
C CYS A 79 -13.52 13.61 15.09
N ARG A 80 -12.55 14.50 14.94
CA ARG A 80 -12.30 15.56 15.91
C ARG A 80 -13.46 16.54 16.01
N ILE A 81 -14.05 16.91 14.88
CA ILE A 81 -15.20 17.80 14.85
C ILE A 81 -16.42 17.14 15.49
N ALA A 82 -16.65 15.86 15.19
CA ALA A 82 -17.79 15.11 15.70
C ALA A 82 -17.74 14.90 17.22
N ARG A 83 -16.55 14.95 17.83
CA ARG A 83 -16.37 14.79 19.28
C ARG A 83 -16.61 16.06 20.08
N ARG A 84 -16.77 17.17 19.43
CA ARG A 84 -17.11 18.42 20.08
C ARG A 84 -18.61 18.50 20.31
#